data_519b452e663de3bfa5e7c0c00cd6e82e
#
_entry.id   519b452e663de3bfa5e7c0c00cd6e82e
#
_cell.length_a   1.000
_cell.length_b   1.000
_cell.length_c   1.000
_cell.angle_alpha   90.00
_cell.angle_beta   90.00
_cell.angle_gamma   90.00
#
_symmetry.space_group_name_H-M   'P 1'
#
loop_
_entity.id
_entity.type
_entity.pdbx_description
1 polymer ?
#
loop_
_entity_poly.entity_id
_entity_poly.type
_entity_poly.pdbx_seq_one_letter_code
_entity_poly.pdbx_strand_id
1 'polypeptide(L)'
;MLRNPAEKYRPFPAVRLTGRKWPSRTIQQAPVWMSTDLRDGNLALIEPMSIAQKLEFFEMLVAIGFKQIEVGFPSASQTDFDFVRKLIDEKRIPADVTIEVLVQSREELIARTFEALDGVPRAIVHLYNAIAPSFRKIVFNQSKDEVKALAVEGTRLIKQYAQARPQTHWIYQYSPETFSMTELPFAREVCDAVAQTWRPTRDHKMIVNLPATVEAATPNVYADQIEWMDRNLAYRDSIVLSVHPHNDRGTAVAAAELALLAGADRVEGCLFGNGERTGNVDLVTLAMNLYTQGIDPGLDFSDIDAVRRVAERCNQLPVHPRHPYAGDLVYMAFSGSHQDAIRKGFAQQAPDAVWEVPYRPVDPADVGRSYDAVIRVNGQSGKGGPTYLPDHRVAA
;
A
#
# COMPACT_ATOMS: atom_id res chain seq x y z
N MET A 1 2.89 32.79 -2.99
CA MET A 1 1.65 32.19 -2.48
C MET A 1 0.53 33.24 -2.50
N LEU A 2 -0.71 32.83 -2.76
CA LEU A 2 -1.87 33.74 -2.67
C LEU A 2 -2.05 34.20 -1.22
N ARG A 3 -2.42 35.49 -1.02
CA ARG A 3 -2.78 36.02 0.31
C ARG A 3 -4.10 35.41 0.80
N ASN A 4 -5.05 35.22 -0.10
CA ASN A 4 -6.31 34.52 0.18
C ASN A 4 -6.43 33.24 -0.64
N PRO A 5 -6.01 32.07 -0.12
CA PRO A 5 -6.08 30.81 -0.87
C PRO A 5 -7.51 30.36 -1.17
N ALA A 6 -8.52 30.86 -0.44
CA ALA A 6 -9.92 30.52 -0.68
C ALA A 6 -10.46 31.07 -2.03
N GLU A 7 -9.77 32.00 -2.69
CA GLU A 7 -10.11 32.42 -4.05
C GLU A 7 -9.89 31.31 -5.09
N LYS A 8 -8.94 30.41 -4.82
CA LYS A 8 -8.55 29.34 -5.76
C LYS A 8 -8.91 27.94 -5.26
N TYR A 9 -8.82 27.69 -3.96
CA TYR A 9 -8.99 26.37 -3.37
C TYR A 9 -10.25 26.34 -2.49
N ARG A 10 -10.91 25.18 -2.45
CA ARG A 10 -12.10 24.96 -1.63
C ARG A 10 -11.85 23.81 -0.65
N PRO A 11 -12.42 23.86 0.56
CA PRO A 11 -12.44 22.71 1.45
C PRO A 11 -13.09 21.51 0.77
N PHE A 12 -12.54 20.33 0.98
CA PHE A 12 -13.19 19.12 0.53
C PHE A 12 -14.50 18.90 1.31
N PRO A 13 -15.63 18.58 0.64
CA PRO A 13 -16.90 18.41 1.31
C PRO A 13 -16.88 17.27 2.33
N ALA A 14 -17.39 17.49 3.53
CA ALA A 14 -17.55 16.43 4.52
C ALA A 14 -18.57 15.39 4.05
N VAL A 15 -18.30 14.13 4.35
CA VAL A 15 -19.24 13.04 4.09
C VAL A 15 -20.37 13.08 5.12
N ARG A 16 -21.63 13.10 4.66
CA ARG A 16 -22.78 12.98 5.54
C ARG A 16 -22.96 11.49 5.94
N LEU A 17 -22.37 11.12 7.07
CA LEU A 17 -22.43 9.77 7.61
C LEU A 17 -22.98 9.82 9.05
N THR A 18 -24.24 9.37 9.24
CA THR A 18 -24.83 9.25 10.57
C THR A 18 -24.34 7.97 11.26
N GLY A 19 -24.09 8.06 12.57
CA GLY A 19 -23.69 6.90 13.37
C GLY A 19 -22.37 6.28 12.89
N ARG A 20 -21.33 7.11 12.71
CA ARG A 20 -19.96 6.63 12.43
C ARG A 20 -19.56 5.58 13.44
N LYS A 21 -18.99 4.48 12.97
CA LYS A 21 -18.50 3.39 13.81
C LYS A 21 -16.97 3.36 13.88
N TRP A 22 -16.28 3.77 12.81
CA TRP A 22 -14.83 3.69 12.71
C TRP A 22 -14.08 4.39 13.85
N PRO A 23 -14.50 5.55 14.40
CA PRO A 23 -13.74 6.21 15.45
C PRO A 23 -13.68 5.47 16.79
N SER A 24 -14.62 4.51 16.98
CA SER A 24 -14.70 3.71 18.20
C SER A 24 -14.17 2.28 18.02
N ARG A 25 -13.64 1.96 16.85
CA ARG A 25 -13.06 0.64 16.56
C ARG A 25 -11.56 0.64 16.84
N THR A 26 -11.04 -0.56 17.04
CA THR A 26 -9.59 -0.84 17.08
C THR A 26 -9.27 -1.89 16.02
N ILE A 27 -8.10 -1.80 15.41
CA ILE A 27 -7.61 -2.84 14.49
C ILE A 27 -7.27 -4.07 15.34
N GLN A 28 -7.77 -5.24 14.96
CA GLN A 28 -7.59 -6.49 15.70
C GLN A 28 -6.71 -7.50 14.97
N GLN A 29 -6.52 -7.33 13.67
CA GLN A 29 -5.73 -8.19 12.80
C GLN A 29 -5.14 -7.40 11.64
N ALA A 30 -4.06 -7.92 11.08
CA ALA A 30 -3.48 -7.35 9.88
C ALA A 30 -4.43 -7.43 8.69
N PRO A 31 -4.40 -6.46 7.76
CA PRO A 31 -5.12 -6.55 6.50
C PRO A 31 -4.49 -7.59 5.58
N VAL A 32 -5.18 -7.91 4.49
CA VAL A 32 -4.52 -8.53 3.34
C VAL A 32 -3.59 -7.48 2.72
N TRP A 33 -2.30 -7.81 2.65
CA TRP A 33 -1.29 -6.92 2.07
C TRP A 33 -1.15 -7.16 0.57
N MET A 34 -1.09 -6.08 -0.20
CA MET A 34 -0.70 -6.12 -1.61
C MET A 34 0.40 -5.10 -1.89
N SER A 35 1.52 -5.57 -2.44
CA SER A 35 2.57 -4.69 -2.92
C SER A 35 2.31 -4.30 -4.37
N THR A 36 2.32 -3.00 -4.65
CA THR A 36 2.31 -2.45 -6.01
C THR A 36 3.66 -1.84 -6.41
N ASP A 37 4.73 -2.19 -5.70
CA ASP A 37 6.08 -1.69 -5.97
C ASP A 37 6.52 -1.91 -7.43
N LEU A 38 6.21 -3.10 -7.99
CA LEU A 38 6.64 -3.49 -9.33
C LEU A 38 5.75 -2.94 -10.47
N ARG A 39 4.64 -2.27 -10.13
CA ARG A 39 3.77 -1.58 -11.11
C ARG A 39 3.74 -0.09 -10.84
N ASP A 40 3.05 0.39 -9.80
CA ASP A 40 2.88 1.81 -9.50
C ASP A 40 4.19 2.44 -8.98
N GLY A 41 4.88 1.74 -8.11
CA GLY A 41 6.21 2.12 -7.65
C GLY A 41 7.22 2.21 -8.80
N ASN A 42 7.22 1.22 -9.69
CA ASN A 42 8.12 1.18 -10.84
C ASN A 42 7.80 2.25 -11.90
N LEU A 43 6.51 2.52 -12.13
CA LEU A 43 6.07 3.52 -13.11
C LEU A 43 6.57 4.93 -12.76
N ALA A 44 6.75 5.21 -11.48
CA ALA A 44 7.17 6.51 -10.96
C ALA A 44 8.70 6.73 -10.96
N LEU A 45 9.48 5.74 -11.36
CA LEU A 45 10.94 5.84 -11.41
C LEU A 45 11.41 6.58 -12.66
N ILE A 46 12.46 7.39 -12.53
CA ILE A 46 13.13 8.04 -13.68
C ILE A 46 13.67 6.96 -14.63
N GLU A 47 14.30 5.94 -14.09
CA GLU A 47 14.75 4.74 -14.79
C GLU A 47 13.96 3.55 -14.28
N PRO A 48 12.95 3.07 -15.01
CA PRO A 48 12.18 1.89 -14.62
C PRO A 48 13.07 0.67 -14.44
N MET A 49 12.70 -0.21 -13.52
CA MET A 49 13.45 -1.42 -13.23
C MET A 49 13.60 -2.32 -14.46
N SER A 50 14.80 -2.82 -14.67
CA SER A 50 15.05 -3.95 -15.56
C SER A 50 14.36 -5.23 -15.05
N ILE A 51 14.20 -6.23 -15.93
CA ILE A 51 13.64 -7.56 -15.53
C ILE A 51 14.44 -8.19 -14.38
N ALA A 52 15.74 -7.99 -14.34
CA ALA A 52 16.60 -8.51 -13.26
C ALA A 52 16.29 -7.83 -11.91
N GLN A 53 16.16 -6.52 -11.89
CA GLN A 53 15.78 -5.75 -10.69
C GLN A 53 14.35 -6.09 -10.24
N LYS A 54 13.39 -6.20 -11.19
CA LYS A 54 12.03 -6.65 -10.87
C LYS A 54 12.02 -8.04 -10.22
N LEU A 55 12.84 -8.97 -10.71
CA LEU A 55 12.93 -10.31 -10.15
C LEU A 55 13.53 -10.27 -8.74
N GLU A 56 14.61 -9.55 -8.52
CA GLU A 56 15.22 -9.36 -7.20
C GLU A 56 14.21 -8.77 -6.20
N PHE A 57 13.48 -7.74 -6.63
CA PHE A 57 12.45 -7.11 -5.80
C PHE A 57 11.28 -8.07 -5.51
N PHE A 58 10.82 -8.82 -6.51
CA PHE A 58 9.77 -9.82 -6.34
C PHE A 58 10.18 -10.90 -5.33
N GLU A 59 11.40 -11.44 -5.45
CA GLU A 59 11.92 -12.45 -4.52
C GLU A 59 12.03 -11.92 -3.08
N MET A 60 12.43 -10.65 -2.91
CA MET A 60 12.42 -9.98 -1.60
C MET A 60 11.00 -9.83 -1.05
N LEU A 61 10.02 -9.39 -1.85
CA LEU A 61 8.63 -9.27 -1.40
C LEU A 61 8.06 -10.63 -0.94
N VAL A 62 8.37 -11.70 -1.69
CA VAL A 62 8.00 -13.07 -1.30
C VAL A 62 8.65 -13.47 0.02
N ALA A 63 9.95 -13.17 0.20
CA ALA A 63 10.69 -13.48 1.42
C ALA A 63 10.16 -12.73 2.65
N ILE A 64 9.75 -11.47 2.50
CA ILE A 64 9.09 -10.68 3.56
C ILE A 64 7.75 -11.30 3.97
N GLY A 65 7.04 -11.99 3.05
CA GLY A 65 5.77 -12.64 3.34
C GLY A 65 4.57 -12.14 2.54
N PHE A 66 4.75 -11.25 1.56
CA PHE A 66 3.65 -10.82 0.70
C PHE A 66 3.02 -11.98 -0.07
N LYS A 67 1.68 -12.05 -0.04
CA LYS A 67 0.89 -13.09 -0.73
C LYS A 67 0.17 -12.57 -1.97
N GLN A 68 0.11 -11.25 -2.15
CA GLN A 68 -0.40 -10.59 -3.35
C GLN A 68 0.60 -9.53 -3.81
N ILE A 69 1.01 -9.60 -5.06
CA ILE A 69 2.05 -8.72 -5.64
C ILE A 69 1.60 -8.31 -7.04
N GLU A 70 1.41 -7.00 -7.26
CA GLU A 70 1.12 -6.46 -8.58
C GLU A 70 2.43 -6.30 -9.35
N VAL A 71 2.61 -7.12 -10.39
CA VAL A 71 3.89 -7.32 -11.06
C VAL A 71 4.08 -6.44 -12.30
N GLY A 72 3.02 -5.80 -12.78
CA GLY A 72 3.14 -4.88 -13.92
C GLY A 72 1.84 -4.63 -14.69
N PHE A 73 2.02 -3.98 -15.84
CA PHE A 73 0.99 -3.67 -16.81
C PHE A 73 1.37 -4.28 -18.18
N PRO A 74 1.21 -5.61 -18.37
CA PRO A 74 1.78 -6.34 -19.50
C PRO A 74 1.25 -5.92 -20.86
N SER A 75 0.05 -5.34 -20.93
CA SER A 75 -0.50 -4.81 -22.19
C SER A 75 0.03 -3.42 -22.55
N ALA A 76 0.66 -2.69 -21.64
CA ALA A 76 1.22 -1.36 -21.88
C ALA A 76 2.75 -1.36 -22.06
N SER A 77 3.46 -2.39 -21.56
CA SER A 77 4.92 -2.46 -21.56
C SER A 77 5.39 -3.86 -21.96
N GLN A 78 6.31 -3.94 -22.93
CA GLN A 78 6.93 -5.21 -23.31
C GLN A 78 7.80 -5.78 -22.17
N THR A 79 8.49 -4.91 -21.42
CA THR A 79 9.27 -5.33 -20.24
C THR A 79 8.37 -6.00 -19.20
N ASP A 80 7.19 -5.44 -18.95
CA ASP A 80 6.22 -6.03 -18.01
C ASP A 80 5.65 -7.34 -18.53
N PHE A 81 5.37 -7.41 -19.85
CA PHE A 81 4.95 -8.66 -20.48
C PHE A 81 5.99 -9.75 -20.32
N ASP A 82 7.24 -9.47 -20.65
CA ASP A 82 8.35 -10.41 -20.57
C ASP A 82 8.64 -10.82 -19.12
N PHE A 83 8.48 -9.89 -18.17
CA PHE A 83 8.63 -10.19 -16.76
C PHE A 83 7.54 -11.13 -16.25
N VAL A 84 6.26 -10.90 -16.60
CA VAL A 84 5.16 -11.80 -16.26
C VAL A 84 5.42 -13.19 -16.85
N ARG A 85 5.81 -13.28 -18.13
CA ARG A 85 6.16 -14.56 -18.77
C ARG A 85 7.32 -15.25 -18.04
N LYS A 86 8.37 -14.50 -17.69
CA LYS A 86 9.53 -15.04 -16.95
C LYS A 86 9.10 -15.66 -15.61
N LEU A 87 8.23 -14.99 -14.85
CA LEU A 87 7.74 -15.52 -13.57
C LEU A 87 6.98 -16.84 -13.76
N ILE A 88 6.17 -16.96 -14.83
CA ILE A 88 5.35 -18.13 -15.12
C ILE A 88 6.21 -19.26 -15.70
N ASP A 89 6.97 -19.00 -16.77
CA ASP A 89 7.74 -19.98 -17.51
C ASP A 89 8.86 -20.63 -16.67
N GLU A 90 9.50 -19.81 -15.82
CA GLU A 90 10.54 -20.27 -14.88
C GLU A 90 9.99 -20.75 -13.54
N LYS A 91 8.65 -20.78 -13.36
CA LYS A 91 7.97 -21.23 -12.13
C LYS A 91 8.46 -20.49 -10.87
N ARG A 92 8.63 -19.16 -10.98
CA ARG A 92 9.12 -18.31 -9.87
C ARG A 92 8.05 -17.95 -8.85
N ILE A 93 6.77 -18.20 -9.14
CA ILE A 93 5.64 -17.84 -8.29
C ILE A 93 5.40 -18.96 -7.27
N PRO A 94 5.59 -18.71 -5.96
CA PRO A 94 5.26 -19.70 -4.93
C PRO A 94 3.77 -20.05 -4.94
N ALA A 95 3.44 -21.25 -4.49
CA ALA A 95 2.07 -21.77 -4.54
C ALA A 95 1.07 -20.95 -3.70
N ASP A 96 1.54 -20.24 -2.68
CA ASP A 96 0.76 -19.38 -1.79
C ASP A 96 0.77 -17.89 -2.18
N VAL A 97 1.48 -17.53 -3.26
CA VAL A 97 1.54 -16.17 -3.79
C VAL A 97 0.63 -16.03 -5.02
N THR A 98 -0.08 -14.93 -5.11
CA THR A 98 -0.92 -14.56 -6.26
C THR A 98 -0.35 -13.31 -6.90
N ILE A 99 -0.01 -13.39 -8.18
CA ILE A 99 0.38 -12.20 -8.94
C ILE A 99 -0.85 -11.44 -9.40
N GLU A 100 -0.71 -10.10 -9.48
CA GLU A 100 -1.72 -9.18 -9.99
C GLU A 100 -1.17 -8.41 -11.19
N VAL A 101 -2.01 -8.16 -12.18
CA VAL A 101 -1.66 -7.35 -13.35
C VAL A 101 -2.76 -6.36 -13.66
N LEU A 102 -2.35 -5.14 -14.05
CA LEU A 102 -3.24 -4.04 -14.39
C LEU A 102 -3.70 -4.12 -15.84
N VAL A 103 -4.94 -3.69 -16.12
CA VAL A 103 -5.46 -3.56 -17.47
C VAL A 103 -6.51 -2.46 -17.58
N GLN A 104 -6.55 -1.77 -18.73
CA GLN A 104 -7.61 -0.84 -19.09
C GLN A 104 -8.78 -1.55 -19.79
N SER A 105 -9.96 -0.89 -19.78
CA SER A 105 -11.19 -1.38 -20.43
C SER A 105 -11.12 -1.24 -21.95
N ARG A 106 -10.24 -2.03 -22.60
CA ARG A 106 -10.09 -2.15 -24.05
C ARG A 106 -9.81 -3.60 -24.42
N GLU A 107 -10.53 -4.12 -25.41
CA GLU A 107 -10.48 -5.54 -25.75
C GLU A 107 -9.08 -6.01 -26.13
N GLU A 108 -8.36 -5.26 -26.96
CA GLU A 108 -7.00 -5.59 -27.38
C GLU A 108 -6.00 -5.64 -26.21
N LEU A 109 -6.16 -4.75 -25.20
CA LEU A 109 -5.31 -4.75 -24.00
C LEU A 109 -5.66 -5.91 -23.08
N ILE A 110 -6.95 -6.23 -22.93
CA ILE A 110 -7.42 -7.38 -22.15
C ILE A 110 -6.90 -8.67 -22.79
N ALA A 111 -7.02 -8.83 -24.12
CA ALA A 111 -6.49 -9.99 -24.83
C ALA A 111 -4.98 -10.18 -24.58
N ARG A 112 -4.20 -9.10 -24.72
CA ARG A 112 -2.76 -9.10 -24.48
C ARG A 112 -2.40 -9.45 -23.01
N THR A 113 -3.21 -8.99 -22.05
CA THR A 113 -3.05 -9.33 -20.63
C THR A 113 -3.25 -10.82 -20.40
N PHE A 114 -4.28 -11.42 -20.97
CA PHE A 114 -4.52 -12.85 -20.85
C PHE A 114 -3.50 -13.71 -21.61
N GLU A 115 -2.89 -13.18 -22.67
CA GLU A 115 -1.74 -13.80 -23.34
C GLU A 115 -0.52 -13.83 -22.39
N ALA A 116 -0.23 -12.73 -21.69
CA ALA A 116 0.85 -12.67 -20.73
C ALA A 116 0.65 -13.64 -19.55
N LEU A 117 -0.59 -13.88 -19.13
CA LEU A 117 -0.95 -14.76 -18.02
C LEU A 117 -1.16 -16.22 -18.42
N ASP A 118 -0.94 -16.60 -19.68
CA ASP A 118 -1.17 -17.99 -20.10
C ASP A 118 -0.34 -18.99 -19.28
N GLY A 119 -0.99 -20.05 -18.79
CA GLY A 119 -0.35 -21.08 -17.95
C GLY A 119 -0.18 -20.71 -16.46
N VAL A 120 -0.59 -19.52 -16.02
CA VAL A 120 -0.56 -19.19 -14.59
C VAL A 120 -1.61 -19.99 -13.81
N PRO A 121 -1.27 -20.60 -12.65
CA PRO A 121 -2.26 -21.35 -11.88
C PRO A 121 -3.29 -20.47 -11.18
N ARG A 122 -2.90 -19.23 -10.78
CA ARG A 122 -3.75 -18.26 -10.10
C ARG A 122 -3.26 -16.84 -10.37
N ALA A 123 -4.17 -15.92 -10.68
CA ALA A 123 -3.86 -14.51 -10.87
C ALA A 123 -5.03 -13.59 -10.54
N ILE A 124 -4.71 -12.35 -10.19
CA ILE A 124 -5.65 -11.24 -10.09
C ILE A 124 -5.56 -10.43 -11.38
N VAL A 125 -6.70 -10.20 -12.05
CA VAL A 125 -6.80 -9.29 -13.19
C VAL A 125 -7.45 -8.01 -12.69
N HIS A 126 -6.69 -6.92 -12.69
CA HIS A 126 -7.07 -5.64 -12.13
C HIS A 126 -7.53 -4.68 -13.23
N LEU A 127 -8.83 -4.49 -13.36
CA LEU A 127 -9.44 -3.50 -14.25
C LEU A 127 -9.57 -2.15 -13.55
N TYR A 128 -9.29 -1.06 -14.25
CA TYR A 128 -9.54 0.29 -13.75
C TYR A 128 -10.08 1.21 -14.85
N ASN A 129 -10.85 2.20 -14.43
CA ASN A 129 -11.15 3.40 -15.19
C ASN A 129 -11.49 4.57 -14.27
N ALA A 130 -11.09 5.79 -14.65
CA ALA A 130 -11.35 6.98 -13.83
C ALA A 130 -12.82 7.41 -13.91
N ILE A 131 -13.40 7.76 -12.74
CA ILE A 131 -14.82 8.07 -12.61
C ILE A 131 -15.14 9.45 -12.03
N ALA A 132 -14.12 10.24 -11.60
CA ALA A 132 -14.35 11.55 -11.00
C ALA A 132 -14.93 12.58 -11.98
N PRO A 133 -15.68 13.59 -11.47
CA PRO A 133 -16.27 14.64 -12.31
C PRO A 133 -15.29 15.35 -13.25
N SER A 134 -14.07 15.62 -12.75
CA SER A 134 -13.02 16.26 -13.54
C SER A 134 -12.58 15.40 -14.73
N PHE A 135 -12.43 14.08 -14.53
CA PHE A 135 -12.06 13.17 -15.61
C PHE A 135 -13.19 13.01 -16.63
N ARG A 136 -14.44 12.84 -16.15
CA ARG A 136 -15.60 12.76 -17.04
C ARG A 136 -15.71 14.00 -17.94
N LYS A 137 -15.51 15.20 -17.36
CA LYS A 137 -15.66 16.46 -18.07
C LYS A 137 -14.46 16.85 -18.92
N ILE A 138 -13.23 16.71 -18.38
CA ILE A 138 -12.03 17.31 -18.97
C ILE A 138 -11.27 16.30 -19.85
N VAL A 139 -11.16 15.04 -19.37
CA VAL A 139 -10.32 14.03 -20.04
C VAL A 139 -11.11 13.25 -21.06
N PHE A 140 -12.28 12.73 -20.68
CA PHE A 140 -13.06 11.82 -21.53
C PHE A 140 -14.16 12.53 -22.31
N ASN A 141 -14.66 13.66 -21.80
CA ASN A 141 -15.88 14.31 -22.30
C ASN A 141 -17.06 13.32 -22.39
N GLN A 142 -17.27 12.55 -21.29
CA GLN A 142 -18.26 11.49 -21.21
C GLN A 142 -19.23 11.72 -20.04
N SER A 143 -20.46 11.23 -20.22
CA SER A 143 -21.49 11.18 -19.18
C SER A 143 -21.17 10.10 -18.12
N LYS A 144 -21.90 10.11 -17.02
CA LYS A 144 -21.85 9.04 -15.99
C LYS A 144 -22.19 7.67 -16.59
N ASP A 145 -23.20 7.59 -17.44
CA ASP A 145 -23.64 6.33 -18.04
C ASP A 145 -22.60 5.75 -18.99
N GLU A 146 -21.94 6.59 -19.81
CA GLU A 146 -20.86 6.16 -20.69
C GLU A 146 -19.65 5.63 -19.90
N VAL A 147 -19.23 6.34 -18.85
CA VAL A 147 -18.11 5.91 -17.99
C VAL A 147 -18.44 4.62 -17.24
N LYS A 148 -19.69 4.47 -16.74
CA LYS A 148 -20.17 3.22 -16.15
C LYS A 148 -20.18 2.07 -17.16
N ALA A 149 -20.62 2.34 -18.41
CA ALA A 149 -20.63 1.36 -19.48
C ALA A 149 -19.21 0.83 -19.81
N LEU A 150 -18.18 1.68 -19.76
CA LEU A 150 -16.78 1.25 -19.93
C LEU A 150 -16.37 0.23 -18.86
N ALA A 151 -16.72 0.45 -17.59
CA ALA A 151 -16.41 -0.47 -16.51
C ALA A 151 -17.12 -1.82 -16.68
N VAL A 152 -18.41 -1.78 -17.04
CA VAL A 152 -19.24 -2.97 -17.25
C VAL A 152 -18.74 -3.77 -18.45
N GLU A 153 -18.40 -3.12 -19.57
CA GLU A 153 -17.91 -3.79 -20.78
C GLU A 153 -16.54 -4.43 -20.52
N GLY A 154 -15.59 -3.73 -19.88
CA GLY A 154 -14.31 -4.31 -19.51
C GLY A 154 -14.47 -5.53 -18.59
N THR A 155 -15.39 -5.45 -17.64
CA THR A 155 -15.71 -6.58 -16.74
C THR A 155 -16.26 -7.77 -17.52
N ARG A 156 -17.17 -7.51 -18.47
CA ARG A 156 -17.76 -8.56 -19.34
C ARG A 156 -16.67 -9.27 -20.17
N LEU A 157 -15.78 -8.50 -20.78
CA LEU A 157 -14.66 -9.04 -21.56
C LEU A 157 -13.71 -9.87 -20.69
N ILE A 158 -13.25 -9.34 -19.54
CA ILE A 158 -12.37 -10.09 -18.63
C ILE A 158 -13.04 -11.40 -18.18
N LYS A 159 -14.34 -11.36 -17.84
CA LYS A 159 -15.09 -12.57 -17.48
C LYS A 159 -15.10 -13.59 -18.62
N GLN A 160 -15.31 -13.17 -19.86
CA GLN A 160 -15.30 -14.02 -21.04
C GLN A 160 -13.93 -14.68 -21.24
N TYR A 161 -12.83 -13.92 -21.15
CA TYR A 161 -11.47 -14.45 -21.25
C TYR A 161 -11.11 -15.42 -20.11
N ALA A 162 -11.56 -15.11 -18.89
CA ALA A 162 -11.37 -15.97 -17.72
C ALA A 162 -12.13 -17.30 -17.86
N GLN A 163 -13.38 -17.27 -18.32
CA GLN A 163 -14.19 -18.46 -18.57
C GLN A 163 -13.62 -19.37 -19.67
N ALA A 164 -12.93 -18.79 -20.64
CA ALA A 164 -12.24 -19.54 -21.69
C ALA A 164 -10.96 -20.26 -21.18
N ARG A 165 -10.52 -19.98 -19.95
CA ARG A 165 -9.30 -20.54 -19.31
C ARG A 165 -9.63 -21.12 -17.92
N PRO A 166 -10.46 -22.17 -17.84
CA PRO A 166 -10.98 -22.69 -16.57
C PRO A 166 -9.92 -23.39 -15.69
N GLN A 167 -8.72 -23.67 -16.24
CA GLN A 167 -7.60 -24.26 -15.51
C GLN A 167 -6.92 -23.27 -14.54
N THR A 168 -7.14 -21.96 -14.70
CA THR A 168 -6.58 -20.91 -13.84
C THR A 168 -7.62 -20.45 -12.84
N HIS A 169 -7.20 -20.28 -11.59
CA HIS A 169 -8.03 -19.65 -10.57
C HIS A 169 -7.97 -18.12 -10.73
N TRP A 170 -8.97 -17.54 -11.38
CA TRP A 170 -9.06 -16.11 -11.64
C TRP A 170 -9.70 -15.36 -10.48
N ILE A 171 -9.03 -14.33 -10.00
CA ILE A 171 -9.58 -13.34 -9.08
C ILE A 171 -9.73 -12.03 -9.86
N TYR A 172 -10.86 -11.38 -9.73
CA TYR A 172 -11.15 -10.13 -10.40
C TYR A 172 -11.06 -8.95 -9.44
N GLN A 173 -10.34 -7.92 -9.84
CA GLN A 173 -10.28 -6.65 -9.12
C GLN A 173 -10.79 -5.52 -10.02
N TYR A 174 -11.58 -4.63 -9.42
CA TYR A 174 -12.01 -3.39 -10.05
C TYR A 174 -11.64 -2.18 -9.20
N SER A 175 -10.99 -1.19 -9.82
CA SER A 175 -10.72 0.12 -9.22
C SER A 175 -11.52 1.20 -9.95
N PRO A 176 -12.52 1.84 -9.30
CA PRO A 176 -13.06 3.11 -9.74
C PRO A 176 -12.01 4.21 -9.49
N GLU A 177 -11.06 4.36 -10.41
CA GLU A 177 -9.95 5.30 -10.27
C GLU A 177 -10.47 6.71 -9.97
N THR A 178 -9.73 7.48 -9.17
CA THR A 178 -10.16 8.78 -8.63
C THR A 178 -11.38 8.70 -7.68
N PHE A 179 -11.59 7.54 -7.03
CA PHE A 179 -12.70 7.32 -6.10
C PHE A 179 -12.84 8.42 -5.05
N SER A 180 -11.73 8.80 -4.39
CA SER A 180 -11.74 9.79 -3.30
C SER A 180 -12.28 11.17 -3.72
N MET A 181 -12.34 11.46 -5.03
CA MET A 181 -12.85 12.71 -5.61
C MET A 181 -14.20 12.54 -6.32
N THR A 182 -14.81 11.36 -6.20
CA THR A 182 -16.06 11.00 -6.89
C THR A 182 -17.25 11.10 -5.95
N GLU A 183 -18.44 11.38 -6.50
CA GLU A 183 -19.69 11.32 -5.77
C GLU A 183 -19.95 9.88 -5.30
N LEU A 184 -20.05 9.65 -4.00
CA LEU A 184 -20.20 8.31 -3.41
C LEU A 184 -21.38 7.50 -3.99
N PRO A 185 -22.58 8.08 -4.23
CA PRO A 185 -23.66 7.33 -4.87
C PRO A 185 -23.31 6.83 -6.27
N PHE A 186 -22.55 7.61 -7.04
CA PHE A 186 -22.11 7.20 -8.37
C PHE A 186 -21.00 6.14 -8.30
N ALA A 187 -20.02 6.31 -7.40
CA ALA A 187 -18.98 5.29 -7.19
C ALA A 187 -19.61 3.93 -6.82
N ARG A 188 -20.58 3.95 -5.89
CA ARG A 188 -21.33 2.74 -5.54
C ARG A 188 -22.06 2.14 -6.74
N GLU A 189 -22.78 2.97 -7.52
CA GLU A 189 -23.54 2.53 -8.70
C GLU A 189 -22.65 1.80 -9.71
N VAL A 190 -21.45 2.33 -9.96
CA VAL A 190 -20.47 1.69 -10.87
C VAL A 190 -19.98 0.37 -10.27
N CYS A 191 -19.58 0.35 -9.00
CA CYS A 191 -19.09 -0.88 -8.33
C CYS A 191 -20.19 -1.96 -8.29
N ASP A 192 -21.44 -1.61 -8.01
CA ASP A 192 -22.55 -2.55 -7.98
C ASP A 192 -22.85 -3.12 -9.39
N ALA A 193 -22.78 -2.28 -10.46
CA ALA A 193 -22.95 -2.72 -11.84
C ALA A 193 -21.83 -3.68 -12.30
N VAL A 194 -20.60 -3.39 -11.89
CA VAL A 194 -19.44 -4.27 -12.12
C VAL A 194 -19.62 -5.59 -11.38
N ALA A 195 -19.98 -5.55 -10.09
CA ALA A 195 -20.22 -6.75 -9.30
C ALA A 195 -21.38 -7.58 -9.87
N GLN A 196 -22.46 -6.95 -10.32
CA GLN A 196 -23.57 -7.63 -10.99
C GLN A 196 -23.14 -8.34 -12.28
N THR A 197 -22.19 -7.78 -13.01
CA THR A 197 -21.64 -8.36 -14.24
C THR A 197 -20.70 -9.53 -13.93
N TRP A 198 -19.78 -9.35 -12.97
CA TRP A 198 -18.84 -10.40 -12.57
C TRP A 198 -19.54 -11.55 -11.83
N ARG A 199 -20.51 -11.26 -10.96
CA ARG A 199 -21.25 -12.18 -10.10
C ARG A 199 -20.36 -12.87 -9.05
N PRO A 200 -19.74 -12.12 -8.14
CA PRO A 200 -18.97 -12.71 -7.06
C PRO A 200 -19.89 -13.49 -6.09
N THR A 201 -19.29 -14.45 -5.39
CA THR A 201 -19.95 -15.19 -4.30
C THR A 201 -19.14 -15.06 -3.02
N ARG A 202 -19.67 -15.52 -1.88
CA ARG A 202 -18.93 -15.53 -0.61
C ARG A 202 -17.67 -16.38 -0.67
N ASP A 203 -17.72 -17.47 -1.45
CA ASP A 203 -16.61 -18.42 -1.61
C ASP A 203 -15.65 -17.99 -2.73
N HIS A 204 -16.10 -17.13 -3.64
CA HIS A 204 -15.33 -16.61 -4.77
C HIS A 204 -15.52 -15.10 -4.87
N LYS A 205 -14.86 -14.39 -3.97
CA LYS A 205 -14.98 -12.95 -3.84
C LYS A 205 -14.27 -12.22 -4.99
N MET A 206 -14.77 -11.04 -5.34
CA MET A 206 -14.03 -10.06 -6.11
C MET A 206 -13.40 -9.02 -5.18
N ILE A 207 -12.44 -8.28 -5.69
CA ILE A 207 -11.83 -7.14 -5.00
C ILE A 207 -12.42 -5.86 -5.57
N VAL A 208 -12.91 -4.99 -4.70
CA VAL A 208 -13.23 -3.60 -5.03
C VAL A 208 -12.21 -2.73 -4.32
N ASN A 209 -11.34 -2.10 -5.10
CA ASN A 209 -10.28 -1.25 -4.59
C ASN A 209 -10.67 0.22 -4.74
N LEU A 210 -10.69 0.96 -3.66
CA LEU A 210 -11.16 2.35 -3.57
C LEU A 210 -9.97 3.30 -3.41
N PRO A 211 -9.31 3.74 -4.52
CA PRO A 211 -8.08 4.50 -4.41
C PRO A 211 -8.34 5.97 -4.01
N ALA A 212 -7.52 6.47 -3.10
CA ALA A 212 -7.25 7.88 -2.99
C ALA A 212 -6.16 8.25 -4.02
N THR A 213 -6.52 8.19 -5.31
CA THR A 213 -5.61 8.45 -6.45
C THR A 213 -4.89 9.78 -6.29
N VAL A 214 -5.56 10.77 -5.73
CA VAL A 214 -4.98 11.98 -5.16
C VAL A 214 -5.54 12.11 -3.74
N GLU A 215 -4.68 12.38 -2.79
CA GLU A 215 -5.09 12.63 -1.40
C GLU A 215 -5.73 14.03 -1.29
N ALA A 216 -7.01 14.10 -1.67
CA ALA A 216 -7.75 15.36 -1.81
C ALA A 216 -8.30 15.90 -0.49
N ALA A 217 -8.45 15.05 0.54
CA ALA A 217 -9.07 15.36 1.81
C ALA A 217 -8.24 14.89 2.99
N THR A 218 -8.66 15.22 4.21
CA THR A 218 -8.06 14.67 5.44
C THR A 218 -8.40 13.19 5.63
N PRO A 219 -7.57 12.40 6.34
CA PRO A 219 -7.76 10.95 6.52
C PRO A 219 -9.14 10.54 7.08
N ASN A 220 -9.71 11.35 7.98
CA ASN A 220 -11.05 11.10 8.53
C ASN A 220 -12.15 11.21 7.47
N VAL A 221 -12.00 12.05 6.46
CA VAL A 221 -12.97 12.14 5.35
C VAL A 221 -12.86 10.89 4.47
N TYR A 222 -11.64 10.41 4.21
CA TYR A 222 -11.45 9.16 3.49
C TYR A 222 -12.04 7.96 4.26
N ALA A 223 -11.82 7.88 5.57
CA ALA A 223 -12.45 6.87 6.41
C ALA A 223 -13.99 6.92 6.35
N ASP A 224 -14.58 8.13 6.37
CA ASP A 224 -16.02 8.28 6.18
C ASP A 224 -16.49 7.77 4.81
N GLN A 225 -15.71 8.00 3.74
CA GLN A 225 -16.00 7.48 2.40
C GLN A 225 -15.96 5.94 2.39
N ILE A 226 -14.94 5.34 3.01
CA ILE A 226 -14.80 3.88 3.09
C ILE A 226 -15.94 3.27 3.91
N GLU A 227 -16.26 3.80 5.10
CA GLU A 227 -17.37 3.28 5.91
C GLU A 227 -18.72 3.47 5.19
N TRP A 228 -18.88 4.55 4.42
CA TRP A 228 -20.06 4.72 3.61
C TRP A 228 -20.17 3.64 2.52
N MET A 229 -19.09 3.33 1.82
CA MET A 229 -19.05 2.25 0.82
C MET A 229 -19.27 0.88 1.47
N ASP A 230 -18.59 0.59 2.58
CA ASP A 230 -18.76 -0.65 3.35
C ASP A 230 -20.23 -0.94 3.67
N ARG A 231 -20.98 0.10 4.05
CA ARG A 231 -22.40 -0.01 4.43
C ARG A 231 -23.37 -0.07 3.24
N ASN A 232 -22.96 0.39 2.04
CA ASN A 232 -23.90 0.63 0.93
C ASN A 232 -23.64 -0.24 -0.30
N LEU A 233 -22.51 -0.95 -0.42
CA LEU A 233 -22.25 -1.88 -1.52
C LEU A 233 -23.24 -3.06 -1.46
N ALA A 234 -23.93 -3.34 -2.56
CA ALA A 234 -24.95 -4.37 -2.64
C ALA A 234 -24.40 -5.79 -2.42
N TYR A 235 -23.13 -6.03 -2.81
CA TYR A 235 -22.48 -7.34 -2.75
C TYR A 235 -21.40 -7.42 -1.66
N ARG A 236 -21.51 -6.60 -0.60
CA ARG A 236 -20.44 -6.45 0.40
C ARG A 236 -19.87 -7.76 0.94
N ASP A 237 -20.72 -8.76 1.21
CA ASP A 237 -20.29 -10.08 1.72
C ASP A 237 -19.43 -10.87 0.73
N SER A 238 -19.54 -10.55 -0.56
CA SER A 238 -18.82 -11.19 -1.67
C SER A 238 -17.70 -10.31 -2.22
N ILE A 239 -17.33 -9.26 -1.49
CA ILE A 239 -16.30 -8.30 -1.86
C ILE A 239 -15.19 -8.29 -0.81
N VAL A 240 -13.94 -8.28 -1.26
CA VAL A 240 -12.78 -7.81 -0.48
C VAL A 240 -12.66 -6.30 -0.74
N LEU A 241 -12.91 -5.51 0.29
CA LEU A 241 -12.82 -4.05 0.20
C LEU A 241 -11.37 -3.62 0.38
N SER A 242 -10.76 -3.14 -0.69
CA SER A 242 -9.37 -2.73 -0.74
C SER A 242 -9.24 -1.21 -0.78
N VAL A 243 -8.12 -0.71 -0.26
CA VAL A 243 -7.77 0.72 -0.30
C VAL A 243 -6.37 0.91 -0.84
N HIS A 244 -6.18 2.03 -1.57
CA HIS A 244 -4.92 2.39 -2.21
C HIS A 244 -4.68 3.90 -2.04
N PRO A 245 -4.21 4.35 -0.88
CA PRO A 245 -3.95 5.77 -0.65
C PRO A 245 -2.63 6.22 -1.24
N HIS A 246 -2.63 7.34 -1.97
CA HIS A 246 -1.43 8.13 -2.25
C HIS A 246 -1.15 9.12 -1.13
N ASN A 247 0.04 9.74 -1.14
CA ASN A 247 0.61 10.50 -0.02
C ASN A 247 0.74 12.00 -0.33
N ASP A 248 -0.15 12.58 -1.16
CA ASP A 248 -0.05 13.98 -1.62
C ASP A 248 -0.08 15.00 -0.48
N ARG A 249 -0.68 14.67 0.65
CA ARG A 249 -0.77 15.50 1.86
C ARG A 249 0.18 15.04 2.98
N GLY A 250 0.95 13.95 2.77
CA GLY A 250 1.80 13.34 3.78
C GLY A 250 1.02 12.55 4.84
N THR A 251 -0.20 12.10 4.55
CA THR A 251 -1.07 11.42 5.53
C THR A 251 -1.59 10.05 5.07
N ALA A 252 -0.95 9.44 4.05
CA ALA A 252 -1.41 8.15 3.48
C ALA A 252 -1.44 7.01 4.50
N VAL A 253 -0.45 6.92 5.40
CA VAL A 253 -0.43 5.91 6.47
C VAL A 253 -1.65 6.08 7.39
N ALA A 254 -1.90 7.31 7.85
CA ALA A 254 -3.07 7.61 8.67
C ALA A 254 -4.38 7.32 7.92
N ALA A 255 -4.44 7.63 6.62
CA ALA A 255 -5.61 7.33 5.79
C ALA A 255 -5.87 5.81 5.71
N ALA A 256 -4.81 5.00 5.56
CA ALA A 256 -4.92 3.53 5.54
C ALA A 256 -5.37 2.98 6.91
N GLU A 257 -4.76 3.42 8.02
CA GLU A 257 -5.17 3.00 9.37
C GLU A 257 -6.64 3.31 9.64
N LEU A 258 -7.09 4.52 9.33
CA LEU A 258 -8.49 4.90 9.52
C LEU A 258 -9.42 4.17 8.55
N ALA A 259 -8.98 3.84 7.33
CA ALA A 259 -9.75 3.04 6.39
C ALA A 259 -9.94 1.59 6.89
N LEU A 260 -8.92 0.99 7.54
CA LEU A 260 -9.04 -0.31 8.20
C LEU A 260 -10.09 -0.28 9.31
N LEU A 261 -10.09 0.76 10.15
CA LEU A 261 -11.15 0.97 11.15
C LEU A 261 -12.52 1.14 10.49
N ALA A 262 -12.57 1.72 9.29
CA ALA A 262 -13.79 1.99 8.54
C ALA A 262 -14.36 0.76 7.79
N GLY A 263 -13.64 -0.37 7.76
CA GLY A 263 -14.12 -1.63 7.19
C GLY A 263 -13.35 -2.13 5.97
N ALA A 264 -12.20 -1.52 5.64
CA ALA A 264 -11.32 -2.06 4.62
C ALA A 264 -10.72 -3.41 5.06
N ASP A 265 -10.65 -4.35 4.13
CA ASP A 265 -10.11 -5.71 4.34
C ASP A 265 -8.66 -5.83 3.85
N ARG A 266 -8.25 -4.98 2.90
CA ARG A 266 -6.99 -5.08 2.14
C ARG A 266 -6.38 -3.70 1.92
N VAL A 267 -5.05 -3.62 1.92
CA VAL A 267 -4.30 -2.39 1.63
C VAL A 267 -3.29 -2.64 0.52
N GLU A 268 -3.31 -1.77 -0.49
CA GLU A 268 -2.32 -1.69 -1.56
C GLU A 268 -1.36 -0.54 -1.28
N GLY A 269 -0.07 -0.77 -1.49
CA GLY A 269 0.94 0.26 -1.30
C GLY A 269 2.32 -0.20 -1.73
N CYS A 270 3.33 0.59 -1.37
CA CYS A 270 4.73 0.30 -1.69
C CYS A 270 5.60 0.33 -0.44
N LEU A 271 6.68 -0.45 -0.45
CA LEU A 271 7.70 -0.36 0.58
C LEU A 271 8.31 1.05 0.59
N PHE A 272 8.47 1.60 1.78
CA PHE A 272 9.02 2.94 2.02
C PHE A 272 8.27 4.07 1.32
N GLY A 273 7.02 3.81 0.87
CA GLY A 273 6.14 4.81 0.30
C GLY A 273 6.51 5.30 -1.11
N ASN A 274 7.26 4.50 -1.89
CA ASN A 274 7.57 4.84 -3.28
C ASN A 274 6.30 4.90 -4.15
N GLY A 275 6.32 5.70 -5.23
CA GLY A 275 5.21 5.80 -6.19
C GLY A 275 5.03 7.18 -6.78
N GLU A 276 3.99 7.35 -7.56
CA GLU A 276 3.68 8.58 -8.28
C GLU A 276 3.59 9.82 -7.37
N ARG A 277 4.09 10.95 -7.84
CA ARG A 277 4.11 12.27 -7.18
C ARG A 277 4.85 12.23 -5.83
N THR A 278 4.12 12.02 -4.73
CA THR A 278 4.63 11.94 -3.35
C THR A 278 4.68 10.53 -2.81
N GLY A 279 4.34 9.54 -3.64
CA GLY A 279 4.34 8.12 -3.32
C GLY A 279 2.98 7.56 -2.91
N ASN A 280 2.98 6.26 -2.67
CA ASN A 280 1.88 5.48 -2.13
C ASN A 280 1.93 5.43 -0.59
N VAL A 281 0.93 4.81 0.03
CA VAL A 281 1.04 4.45 1.44
C VAL A 281 2.27 3.57 1.66
N ASP A 282 3.04 3.93 2.69
CA ASP A 282 4.22 3.18 3.10
C ASP A 282 3.83 1.93 3.88
N LEU A 283 4.00 0.77 3.24
CA LEU A 283 3.65 -0.52 3.85
C LEU A 283 4.58 -0.91 5.00
N VAL A 284 5.85 -0.47 4.99
CA VAL A 284 6.77 -0.71 6.10
C VAL A 284 6.27 0.02 7.36
N THR A 285 5.99 1.31 7.22
CA THR A 285 5.48 2.11 8.35
C THR A 285 4.14 1.57 8.83
N LEU A 286 3.21 1.25 7.93
CA LEU A 286 1.89 0.74 8.32
C LEU A 286 1.98 -0.62 9.05
N ALA A 287 2.80 -1.55 8.56
CA ALA A 287 3.01 -2.85 9.20
C ALA A 287 3.66 -2.72 10.57
N MET A 288 4.69 -1.87 10.70
CA MET A 288 5.36 -1.63 11.97
C MET A 288 4.48 -0.87 12.97
N ASN A 289 3.56 -0.01 12.50
CA ASN A 289 2.55 0.60 13.36
C ASN A 289 1.62 -0.47 13.99
N LEU A 290 1.21 -1.49 13.21
CA LEU A 290 0.44 -2.61 13.75
C LEU A 290 1.27 -3.43 14.73
N TYR A 291 2.51 -3.75 14.39
CA TYR A 291 3.44 -4.51 15.23
C TYR A 291 3.60 -3.85 16.61
N THR A 292 3.82 -2.54 16.67
CA THR A 292 3.96 -1.80 17.94
C THR A 292 2.65 -1.66 18.73
N GLN A 293 1.52 -2.07 18.17
CA GLN A 293 0.24 -2.22 18.86
C GLN A 293 -0.07 -3.67 19.25
N GLY A 294 0.90 -4.58 19.13
CA GLY A 294 0.76 -5.99 19.47
C GLY A 294 0.01 -6.82 18.42
N ILE A 295 -0.09 -6.33 17.18
CA ILE A 295 -0.72 -7.03 16.07
C ILE A 295 0.38 -7.56 15.15
N ASP A 296 0.48 -8.88 15.01
CA ASP A 296 1.37 -9.49 14.03
C ASP A 296 0.97 -9.07 12.61
N PRO A 297 1.81 -8.31 11.89
CA PRO A 297 1.51 -7.90 10.53
C PRO A 297 1.57 -9.07 9.52
N GLY A 298 2.15 -10.21 9.88
CA GLY A 298 2.43 -11.31 8.95
C GLY A 298 3.46 -10.97 7.87
N LEU A 299 4.23 -9.88 8.07
CA LEU A 299 5.34 -9.43 7.24
C LEU A 299 6.60 -9.37 8.10
N ASP A 300 7.69 -9.95 7.60
CA ASP A 300 8.96 -10.03 8.32
C ASP A 300 9.88 -8.85 7.97
N PHE A 301 10.08 -7.95 8.92
CA PHE A 301 11.04 -6.85 8.88
C PHE A 301 12.16 -7.02 9.91
N SER A 302 12.45 -8.24 10.36
CA SER A 302 13.52 -8.55 11.34
C SER A 302 14.93 -8.18 10.84
N ASP A 303 15.14 -8.00 9.54
CA ASP A 303 16.31 -7.31 8.94
C ASP A 303 15.82 -6.18 8.02
N ILE A 304 15.31 -5.11 8.62
CA ILE A 304 14.77 -3.96 7.89
C ILE A 304 15.82 -3.31 6.98
N ASP A 305 17.11 -3.40 7.34
CA ASP A 305 18.20 -2.85 6.55
C ASP A 305 18.48 -3.66 5.29
N ALA A 306 18.30 -4.99 5.30
CA ALA A 306 18.38 -5.80 4.10
C ALA A 306 17.26 -5.44 3.12
N VAL A 307 16.02 -5.30 3.61
CA VAL A 307 14.88 -4.86 2.82
C VAL A 307 15.12 -3.48 2.22
N ARG A 308 15.58 -2.52 3.02
CA ARG A 308 15.91 -1.16 2.58
C ARG A 308 16.97 -1.16 1.48
N ARG A 309 18.05 -1.91 1.64
CA ARG A 309 19.13 -1.98 0.64
C ARG A 309 18.65 -2.50 -0.73
N VAL A 310 17.76 -3.49 -0.75
CA VAL A 310 17.17 -3.98 -2.00
C VAL A 310 16.27 -2.91 -2.61
N ALA A 311 15.39 -2.30 -1.82
CA ALA A 311 14.50 -1.24 -2.29
C ALA A 311 15.30 -0.04 -2.86
N GLU A 312 16.29 0.46 -2.15
CA GLU A 312 17.15 1.57 -2.61
C GLU A 312 17.90 1.23 -3.91
N ARG A 313 18.42 0.01 -4.03
CA ARG A 313 19.14 -0.43 -5.23
C ARG A 313 18.21 -0.57 -6.44
N CYS A 314 17.03 -1.15 -6.26
CA CYS A 314 16.10 -1.37 -7.37
C CYS A 314 15.38 -0.09 -7.77
N ASN A 315 14.96 0.72 -6.81
CA ASN A 315 14.29 2.01 -7.05
C ASN A 315 15.27 3.12 -7.46
N GLN A 316 16.59 2.94 -7.19
CA GLN A 316 17.61 3.96 -7.36
C GLN A 316 17.29 5.28 -6.60
N LEU A 317 16.56 5.16 -5.51
CA LEU A 317 16.16 6.24 -4.62
C LEU A 317 16.53 5.91 -3.18
N PRO A 318 17.17 6.83 -2.43
CA PRO A 318 17.49 6.59 -1.03
C PRO A 318 16.25 6.69 -0.15
N VAL A 319 16.15 5.84 0.85
CA VAL A 319 15.18 5.97 1.93
C VAL A 319 15.61 7.12 2.86
N HIS A 320 14.68 7.99 3.21
CA HIS A 320 15.00 9.17 4.01
C HIS A 320 15.61 8.78 5.38
N PRO A 321 16.71 9.43 5.84
CA PRO A 321 17.38 9.06 7.10
C PRO A 321 16.49 9.14 8.35
N ARG A 322 15.35 9.82 8.29
CA ARG A 322 14.33 9.88 9.35
C ARG A 322 13.04 9.17 8.96
N HIS A 323 13.12 8.23 8.02
CA HIS A 323 11.98 7.36 7.69
C HIS A 323 11.55 6.57 8.94
N PRO A 324 10.26 6.49 9.29
CA PRO A 324 9.81 5.72 10.42
C PRO A 324 10.35 4.29 10.39
N TYR A 325 10.87 3.81 11.52
CA TYR A 325 11.45 2.47 11.74
C TYR A 325 12.70 2.14 10.92
N ALA A 326 12.86 2.64 9.69
CA ALA A 326 13.92 2.23 8.77
C ALA A 326 15.09 3.24 8.62
N GLY A 327 14.87 4.50 8.93
CA GLY A 327 15.89 5.55 8.75
C GLY A 327 17.10 5.40 9.67
N ASP A 328 18.29 5.79 9.22
CA ASP A 328 19.53 5.66 10.00
C ASP A 328 19.54 6.49 11.29
N LEU A 329 18.76 7.56 11.35
CA LEU A 329 18.72 8.47 12.50
C LEU A 329 17.59 8.17 13.50
N VAL A 330 16.65 7.24 13.19
CA VAL A 330 15.47 7.04 14.03
C VAL A 330 15.76 6.32 15.34
N TYR A 331 16.83 5.54 15.39
CA TYR A 331 17.28 4.85 16.61
C TYR A 331 18.35 5.62 17.38
N MET A 332 18.74 6.81 16.93
CA MET A 332 19.74 7.62 17.59
C MET A 332 19.13 8.64 18.53
N ALA A 333 19.82 8.93 19.64
CA ALA A 333 19.49 10.02 20.53
C ALA A 333 20.70 10.95 20.69
N PHE A 334 20.46 12.26 20.61
CA PHE A 334 21.50 13.29 20.73
C PHE A 334 21.40 14.11 22.01
N SER A 335 20.20 14.26 22.58
CA SER A 335 19.99 14.95 23.86
C SER A 335 20.49 14.09 25.03
N GLY A 336 21.31 14.65 25.90
CA GLY A 336 21.86 13.95 27.06
C GLY A 336 20.78 13.40 28.02
N SER A 337 19.68 14.12 28.21
CA SER A 337 18.55 13.64 29.02
C SER A 337 17.84 12.47 28.39
N HIS A 338 17.67 12.45 27.06
CA HIS A 338 17.10 11.30 26.34
C HIS A 338 18.03 10.08 26.40
N GLN A 339 19.33 10.29 26.21
CA GLN A 339 20.33 9.22 26.31
C GLN A 339 20.33 8.57 27.70
N ASP A 340 20.30 9.37 28.78
CA ASP A 340 20.24 8.83 30.16
C ASP A 340 18.94 8.07 30.42
N ALA A 341 17.79 8.58 29.96
CA ALA A 341 16.51 7.89 30.09
C ALA A 341 16.48 6.55 29.33
N ILE A 342 16.98 6.53 28.07
CA ILE A 342 17.07 5.32 27.25
C ILE A 342 17.99 4.28 27.94
N ARG A 343 19.19 4.70 28.41
CA ARG A 343 20.10 3.83 29.14
C ARG A 343 19.46 3.20 30.35
N LYS A 344 18.75 3.98 31.18
CA LYS A 344 18.02 3.50 32.33
C LYS A 344 16.90 2.53 31.96
N GLY A 345 16.17 2.83 30.86
CA GLY A 345 15.13 1.97 30.32
C GLY A 345 15.69 0.60 29.94
N PHE A 346 16.74 0.54 29.13
CA PHE A 346 17.37 -0.73 28.76
C PHE A 346 17.89 -1.51 29.96
N ALA A 347 18.47 -0.84 30.96
CA ALA A 347 18.98 -1.50 32.16
C ALA A 347 17.87 -2.13 33.03
N GLN A 348 16.62 -1.71 32.88
CA GLN A 348 15.46 -2.21 33.61
C GLN A 348 14.55 -3.11 32.77
N GLN A 349 14.67 -3.10 31.46
CA GLN A 349 13.85 -3.92 30.57
C GLN A 349 14.20 -5.40 30.74
N ALA A 350 13.27 -6.18 31.28
CA ALA A 350 13.42 -7.63 31.31
C ALA A 350 13.11 -8.25 29.94
N PRO A 351 13.73 -9.37 29.56
CA PRO A 351 13.56 -9.97 28.24
C PRO A 351 12.11 -10.29 27.83
N ASP A 352 11.29 -10.69 28.81
CA ASP A 352 9.91 -11.12 28.59
C ASP A 352 8.87 -10.07 29.04
N ALA A 353 9.31 -8.87 29.41
CA ALA A 353 8.40 -7.80 29.84
C ALA A 353 7.86 -7.02 28.65
N VAL A 354 6.69 -6.39 28.84
CA VAL A 354 6.17 -5.39 27.90
C VAL A 354 7.23 -4.31 27.70
N TRP A 355 7.37 -3.88 26.44
CA TRP A 355 8.36 -2.87 26.06
C TRP A 355 8.03 -1.49 26.64
N GLU A 356 8.91 -0.94 27.49
CA GLU A 356 8.70 0.33 28.18
C GLU A 356 9.94 1.26 28.12
N VAL A 357 10.87 1.04 27.17
CA VAL A 357 12.06 1.87 27.05
C VAL A 357 11.67 3.28 26.60
N PRO A 358 11.99 4.32 27.41
CA PRO A 358 11.64 5.71 27.08
C PRO A 358 12.16 6.13 25.70
N TYR A 359 11.36 6.91 24.96
CA TYR A 359 11.68 7.42 23.61
C TYR A 359 11.88 6.34 22.55
N ARG A 360 11.52 5.07 22.82
CA ARG A 360 11.64 3.95 21.87
C ARG A 360 10.29 3.29 21.65
N PRO A 361 9.64 3.53 20.51
CA PRO A 361 8.34 2.90 20.20
C PRO A 361 8.46 1.42 19.88
N VAL A 362 9.66 0.94 19.54
CA VAL A 362 9.97 -0.45 19.18
C VAL A 362 11.35 -0.81 19.71
N ASP A 363 11.57 -2.09 20.02
CA ASP A 363 12.91 -2.63 20.31
C ASP A 363 13.72 -2.62 19.02
N PRO A 364 14.89 -1.96 18.95
CA PRO A 364 15.77 -2.02 17.78
C PRO A 364 16.14 -3.44 17.36
N ALA A 365 16.23 -4.38 18.30
CA ALA A 365 16.56 -5.78 18.02
C ALA A 365 15.49 -6.47 17.16
N ASP A 366 14.22 -6.09 17.29
CA ASP A 366 13.11 -6.65 16.49
C ASP A 366 13.22 -6.36 15.00
N VAL A 367 13.97 -5.32 14.64
CA VAL A 367 14.21 -4.93 13.25
C VAL A 367 15.67 -5.15 12.81
N GLY A 368 16.42 -5.97 13.53
CA GLY A 368 17.81 -6.35 13.21
C GLY A 368 18.85 -5.29 13.52
N ARG A 369 18.52 -4.31 14.38
CA ARG A 369 19.45 -3.23 14.75
C ARG A 369 19.96 -3.40 16.19
N SER A 370 21.21 -2.96 16.41
CA SER A 370 21.84 -3.05 17.73
C SER A 370 21.59 -1.80 18.57
N TYR A 371 21.68 -1.96 19.88
CA TYR A 371 21.61 -0.86 20.85
C TYR A 371 22.81 0.09 20.78
N ASP A 372 23.97 -0.38 20.31
CA ASP A 372 25.21 0.39 20.23
C ASP A 372 25.12 1.58 19.28
N ALA A 373 24.23 1.51 18.27
CA ALA A 373 23.98 2.60 17.34
C ALA A 373 23.03 3.70 17.89
N VAL A 374 22.45 3.48 19.08
CA VAL A 374 21.34 4.30 19.62
C VAL A 374 21.82 5.61 20.26
N ILE A 375 23.05 5.67 20.77
CA ILE A 375 23.58 6.84 21.48
C ILE A 375 24.76 7.43 20.70
N ARG A 376 24.61 8.68 20.27
CA ARG A 376 25.69 9.45 19.65
C ARG A 376 25.90 10.78 20.34
N VAL A 377 27.15 11.16 20.53
CA VAL A 377 27.54 12.43 21.15
C VAL A 377 27.82 13.46 20.08
N ASN A 378 27.25 14.66 20.26
CA ASN A 378 27.58 15.86 19.48
C ASN A 378 27.67 17.08 20.40
N GLY A 379 27.96 18.27 19.87
CA GLY A 379 28.10 19.49 20.65
C GLY A 379 26.89 19.91 21.50
N GLN A 380 25.73 19.25 21.35
CA GLN A 380 24.50 19.51 22.10
C GLN A 380 24.11 18.39 23.06
N SER A 381 24.92 17.33 23.20
CA SER A 381 24.59 16.14 23.99
C SER A 381 24.62 16.37 25.52
N GLY A 382 25.16 17.48 25.99
CA GLY A 382 25.27 17.79 27.43
C GLY A 382 26.13 16.77 28.19
N LYS A 383 25.97 16.73 29.54
CA LYS A 383 26.77 15.86 30.41
C LYS A 383 26.41 14.36 30.30
N GLY A 384 25.18 14.02 29.94
CA GLY A 384 24.71 12.62 29.87
C GLY A 384 25.28 11.81 28.71
N GLY A 385 25.62 12.46 27.59
CA GLY A 385 26.21 11.78 26.43
C GLY A 385 27.66 11.30 26.68
N PRO A 386 28.58 12.18 27.13
CA PRO A 386 29.96 11.78 27.42
C PRO A 386 30.11 10.73 28.50
N THR A 387 29.20 10.64 29.48
CA THR A 387 29.26 9.67 30.58
C THR A 387 29.02 8.22 30.09
N TYR A 388 28.39 8.04 28.92
CA TYR A 388 28.13 6.72 28.35
C TYR A 388 29.36 6.14 27.62
N LEU A 389 30.21 6.99 27.05
CA LEU A 389 31.33 6.57 26.20
C LEU A 389 32.44 5.76 26.90
N PRO A 390 32.76 5.95 28.21
CA PRO A 390 33.81 5.20 28.89
C PRO A 390 33.52 3.71 29.10
N ASP A 391 32.24 3.35 29.19
CA ASP A 391 31.82 1.96 29.46
C ASP A 391 31.78 1.09 28.18
N HIS A 392 31.74 1.73 27.02
CA HIS A 392 31.76 1.08 25.71
C HIS A 392 32.92 1.62 24.88
N ARG A 393 34.01 0.87 24.79
CA ARG A 393 35.20 1.24 23.98
C ARG A 393 34.75 1.62 22.56
N VAL A 394 35.01 2.86 22.19
CA VAL A 394 34.90 3.31 20.82
C VAL A 394 35.94 2.50 20.02
N ALA A 395 35.47 1.55 19.20
CA ALA A 395 36.28 1.03 18.12
C ALA A 395 36.47 2.18 17.12
N ALA A 396 37.72 2.59 16.93
CA ALA A 396 38.13 3.64 16.00
C ALA A 396 37.85 3.26 14.55
#